data_77f9c4bbed683bf776811361de090477
#
_entry.id   77f9c4bbed683bf776811361de090477
#
_cell.length_a   1.000
_cell.length_b   1.000
_cell.length_c   1.000
_cell.angle_alpha   90.00
_cell.angle_beta   90.00
_cell.angle_gamma   90.00
#
_symmetry.space_group_name_H-M   'P 1'
#
loop_
_entity.id
_entity.type
_entity.pdbx_description
1 polymer ?
#
loop_
_entity_poly.entity_id
_entity_poly.type
_entity_poly.pdbx_seq_one_letter_code
_entity_poly.pdbx_strand_id
1 'polypeptide(L)'
;MSDYSTIVVGTDGSKSSLLAVERAAKIAAAFDATLVIGCAYYENKEEASKTLRQDSVTILGDEKANANLEAGKAHAEQFGATKVETAIRPGTPVQALMNIVNDFDADLLIVGNRGINSLTGRLLGSVPADVARQSDCDVMIVHTVS
;
A
#
# COMPACT_ATOMS: atom_id res chain seq x y z
N MET A 1 -13.91 -15.63 -15.83
CA MET A 1 -12.51 -15.22 -15.76
C MET A 1 -12.39 -13.85 -15.08
N SER A 2 -11.53 -13.75 -14.12
CA SER A 2 -11.34 -12.50 -13.39
C SER A 2 -10.37 -11.59 -14.15
N ASP A 3 -10.65 -10.30 -14.20
CA ASP A 3 -9.71 -9.32 -14.74
C ASP A 3 -8.53 -9.11 -13.80
N TYR A 4 -8.75 -9.33 -12.50
CA TYR A 4 -7.70 -9.21 -11.50
C TYR A 4 -7.58 -10.51 -10.71
N SER A 5 -6.37 -11.08 -10.72
CA SER A 5 -6.05 -12.30 -9.97
C SER A 5 -5.24 -12.00 -8.71
N THR A 6 -4.37 -11.01 -8.75
CA THR A 6 -3.52 -10.59 -7.65
C THR A 6 -3.53 -9.09 -7.53
N ILE A 7 -3.91 -8.60 -6.36
CA ILE A 7 -4.04 -7.18 -6.08
C ILE A 7 -3.08 -6.83 -4.94
N VAL A 8 -2.28 -5.79 -5.13
CA VAL A 8 -1.40 -5.27 -4.08
C VAL A 8 -1.99 -3.96 -3.55
N VAL A 9 -2.01 -3.80 -2.24
CA VAL A 9 -2.36 -2.54 -1.60
C VAL A 9 -1.27 -2.16 -0.62
N GLY A 10 -0.88 -0.90 -0.62
CA GLY A 10 0.13 -0.38 0.30
C GLY A 10 -0.50 0.12 1.60
N THR A 11 0.18 -0.10 2.70
CA THR A 11 -0.22 0.45 3.99
C THR A 11 0.98 1.04 4.71
N ASP A 12 0.77 2.12 5.42
CA ASP A 12 1.76 2.72 6.33
C ASP A 12 1.22 2.79 7.76
N GLY A 13 0.10 2.12 8.01
CA GLY A 13 -0.54 2.10 9.31
C GLY A 13 -1.47 3.28 9.57
N SER A 14 -1.53 4.24 8.69
CA SER A 14 -2.42 5.40 8.86
C SER A 14 -3.87 5.04 8.58
N LYS A 15 -4.79 5.87 9.06
CA LYS A 15 -6.23 5.70 8.77
C LYS A 15 -6.48 5.79 7.27
N SER A 16 -5.77 6.66 6.58
CA SER A 16 -5.88 6.81 5.13
C SER A 16 -5.53 5.51 4.42
N SER A 17 -4.42 4.89 4.79
CA SER A 17 -4.02 3.63 4.17
C SER A 17 -4.98 2.48 4.51
N LEU A 18 -5.57 2.48 5.70
CA LEU A 18 -6.56 1.45 6.05
C LEU A 18 -7.83 1.58 5.22
N LEU A 19 -8.22 2.79 4.83
CA LEU A 19 -9.35 2.96 3.91
C LEU A 19 -9.02 2.38 2.54
N ALA A 20 -7.78 2.52 2.09
CA ALA A 20 -7.35 1.88 0.85
C ALA A 20 -7.37 0.36 0.98
N VAL A 21 -6.94 -0.19 2.11
CA VAL A 21 -7.00 -1.63 2.39
C VAL A 21 -8.45 -2.12 2.35
N GLU A 22 -9.38 -1.37 2.95
CA GLU A 22 -10.80 -1.71 2.92
C GLU A 22 -11.33 -1.79 1.49
N ARG A 23 -11.02 -0.79 0.66
CA ARG A 23 -11.44 -0.78 -0.74
C ARG A 23 -10.85 -1.95 -1.50
N ALA A 24 -9.56 -2.22 -1.27
CA ALA A 24 -8.86 -3.32 -1.91
C ALA A 24 -9.48 -4.67 -1.52
N ALA A 25 -9.86 -4.83 -0.26
CA ALA A 25 -10.49 -6.06 0.22
C ALA A 25 -11.81 -6.31 -0.49
N LYS A 26 -12.63 -5.27 -0.65
CA LYS A 26 -13.91 -5.38 -1.36
C LYS A 26 -13.72 -5.76 -2.82
N ILE A 27 -12.71 -5.19 -3.46
CA ILE A 27 -12.41 -5.50 -4.86
C ILE A 27 -11.88 -6.93 -4.98
N ALA A 28 -10.98 -7.34 -4.09
CA ALA A 28 -10.46 -8.70 -4.09
C ALA A 28 -11.58 -9.71 -3.90
N ALA A 29 -12.53 -9.43 -3.00
CA ALA A 29 -13.68 -10.30 -2.79
C ALA A 29 -14.53 -10.42 -4.07
N ALA A 30 -14.75 -9.30 -4.76
CA ALA A 30 -15.58 -9.27 -5.97
C ALA A 30 -14.95 -10.09 -7.12
N PHE A 31 -13.62 -10.09 -7.24
CA PHE A 31 -12.92 -10.81 -8.29
C PHE A 31 -12.38 -12.18 -7.85
N ASP A 32 -12.59 -12.55 -6.59
CA ASP A 32 -12.00 -13.75 -5.99
C ASP A 32 -10.46 -13.74 -6.15
N ALA A 33 -9.87 -12.58 -5.94
CA ALA A 33 -8.44 -12.36 -6.13
C ALA A 33 -7.67 -12.53 -4.82
N THR A 34 -6.38 -12.78 -4.94
CA THR A 34 -5.46 -12.74 -3.80
C THR A 34 -5.12 -11.28 -3.52
N LEU A 35 -5.23 -10.88 -2.27
CA LEU A 35 -4.84 -9.55 -1.83
C LEU A 35 -3.52 -9.62 -1.10
N VAL A 36 -2.53 -8.87 -1.58
CA VAL A 36 -1.22 -8.75 -0.94
C VAL A 36 -1.15 -7.37 -0.31
N ILE A 37 -0.98 -7.35 1.01
CA ILE A 37 -0.83 -6.08 1.74
C ILE A 37 0.65 -5.82 1.92
N GLY A 38 1.13 -4.71 1.40
CA GLY A 38 2.54 -4.36 1.40
C GLY A 38 2.86 -3.19 2.30
N CYS A 39 4.04 -3.23 2.90
CA CYS A 39 4.55 -2.14 3.73
C CYS A 39 6.03 -1.96 3.49
N ALA A 40 6.46 -0.72 3.40
CA ALA A 40 7.87 -0.36 3.28
C ALA A 40 8.43 -0.03 4.65
N TYR A 41 9.71 -0.24 4.82
CA TYR A 41 10.42 0.20 6.03
C TYR A 41 11.83 0.64 5.68
N TYR A 42 12.40 1.48 6.53
CA TYR A 42 13.81 1.86 6.44
C TYR A 42 14.58 1.08 7.49
N GLU A 43 15.75 0.59 7.12
CA GLU A 43 16.56 -0.21 8.02
C GLU A 43 17.19 0.64 9.13
N ASN A 44 17.43 1.94 8.84
CA ASN A 44 18.01 2.85 9.81
C ASN A 44 17.62 4.29 9.51
N LYS A 45 17.94 5.19 10.48
CA LYS A 45 17.60 6.62 10.35
C LYS A 45 18.34 7.31 9.20
N GLU A 46 19.53 6.85 8.88
CA GLU A 46 20.33 7.42 7.81
C GLU A 46 19.62 7.25 6.47
N GLU A 47 19.15 6.05 6.19
CA GLU A 47 18.40 5.78 4.97
C GLU A 47 17.12 6.58 4.90
N ALA A 48 16.40 6.64 6.02
CA ALA A 48 15.17 7.40 6.10
C ALA A 48 15.41 8.88 5.80
N SER A 49 16.49 9.45 6.35
CA SER A 49 16.83 10.86 6.15
C SER A 49 17.14 11.20 4.70
N LYS A 50 17.74 10.27 3.95
CA LYS A 50 18.10 10.48 2.56
C LYS A 50 16.91 10.52 1.63
N THR A 51 15.83 9.85 2.02
CA THR A 51 14.68 9.66 1.14
C THR A 51 13.38 10.22 1.71
N LEU A 52 13.45 10.94 2.82
CA LEU A 52 12.28 11.44 3.52
C LEU A 52 11.42 12.34 2.64
N ARG A 53 10.12 12.09 2.66
CA ARG A 53 9.11 12.88 1.96
C ARG A 53 8.08 13.34 2.97
N GLN A 54 7.52 14.53 2.73
CA GLN A 54 6.56 15.13 3.66
C GLN A 54 5.23 14.39 3.77
N ASP A 55 4.82 13.74 2.71
CA ASP A 55 3.53 13.07 2.64
C ASP A 55 3.61 11.55 2.90
N SER A 56 4.75 11.08 3.39
CA SER A 56 4.95 9.66 3.69
C SER A 56 5.20 9.47 5.18
N VAL A 57 4.67 8.39 5.72
CA VAL A 57 4.97 7.96 7.09
C VAL A 57 6.33 7.27 7.08
N THR A 58 7.20 7.66 8.02
CA THR A 58 8.51 7.03 8.16
C THR A 58 8.39 5.82 9.09
N ILE A 59 8.68 4.64 8.56
CA ILE A 59 8.66 3.39 9.32
C ILE A 59 10.09 2.89 9.43
N LEU A 60 10.59 2.79 10.66
CA LEU A 60 11.93 2.32 10.94
C LEU A 60 11.88 0.89 11.47
N GLY A 61 12.60 0.00 10.79
CA GLY A 61 12.68 -1.39 11.18
C GLY A 61 11.46 -2.20 10.76
N ASP A 62 11.66 -3.52 10.74
CA ASP A 62 10.62 -4.43 10.26
C ASP A 62 9.53 -4.73 11.29
N GLU A 63 9.80 -4.51 12.56
CA GLU A 63 8.83 -4.79 13.63
C GLU A 63 7.56 -3.96 13.46
N LYS A 64 7.72 -2.65 13.26
CA LYS A 64 6.58 -1.78 13.07
C LYS A 64 5.87 -2.07 11.74
N ALA A 65 6.64 -2.38 10.70
CA ALA A 65 6.06 -2.74 9.41
C ALA A 65 5.20 -4.00 9.54
N ASN A 66 5.70 -5.00 10.26
CA ASN A 66 4.94 -6.24 10.49
C ASN A 66 3.67 -5.98 11.31
N ALA A 67 3.74 -5.10 12.31
CA ALA A 67 2.56 -4.73 13.08
C ALA A 67 1.51 -4.05 12.19
N ASN A 68 1.94 -3.18 11.29
CA ASN A 68 1.04 -2.53 10.33
C ASN A 68 0.39 -3.55 9.40
N LEU A 69 1.15 -4.56 8.98
CA LEU A 69 0.61 -5.61 8.11
C LEU A 69 -0.42 -6.47 8.83
N GLU A 70 -0.19 -6.80 10.09
CA GLU A 70 -1.14 -7.57 10.87
C GLU A 70 -2.47 -6.80 11.03
N ALA A 71 -2.38 -5.51 11.32
CA ALA A 71 -3.56 -4.66 11.42
C ALA A 71 -4.30 -4.57 10.08
N GLY A 72 -3.55 -4.42 9.00
CA GLY A 72 -4.12 -4.36 7.65
C GLY A 72 -4.80 -5.67 7.27
N LYS A 73 -4.18 -6.79 7.59
CA LYS A 73 -4.73 -8.11 7.29
C LYS A 73 -6.06 -8.32 8.03
N ALA A 74 -6.09 -8.02 9.32
CA ALA A 74 -7.31 -8.14 10.11
C ALA A 74 -8.42 -7.26 9.52
N HIS A 75 -8.07 -6.05 9.12
CA HIS A 75 -9.01 -5.11 8.51
C HIS A 75 -9.55 -5.64 7.18
N ALA A 76 -8.67 -6.17 6.34
CA ALA A 76 -9.06 -6.72 5.04
C ALA A 76 -10.01 -7.91 5.18
N GLU A 77 -9.73 -8.78 6.13
CA GLU A 77 -10.57 -9.95 6.39
C GLU A 77 -11.96 -9.55 6.85
N GLN A 78 -12.05 -8.47 7.62
CA GLN A 78 -13.32 -7.90 8.04
C GLN A 78 -14.19 -7.44 6.87
N PHE A 79 -13.57 -7.02 5.78
CA PHE A 79 -14.25 -6.48 4.62
C PHE A 79 -14.33 -7.45 3.44
N GLY A 80 -14.15 -8.73 3.69
CA GLY A 80 -14.50 -9.77 2.73
C GLY A 80 -13.36 -10.46 2.00
N ALA A 81 -12.11 -10.02 2.20
CA ALA A 81 -10.99 -10.69 1.56
C ALA A 81 -10.76 -12.06 2.21
N THR A 82 -10.62 -13.09 1.40
CA THR A 82 -10.43 -14.46 1.89
C THR A 82 -9.02 -14.99 1.64
N LYS A 83 -8.33 -14.45 0.65
CA LYS A 83 -6.96 -14.85 0.29
C LYS A 83 -6.06 -13.66 0.54
N VAL A 84 -5.52 -13.53 1.74
CA VAL A 84 -4.71 -12.38 2.12
C VAL A 84 -3.29 -12.81 2.43
N GLU A 85 -2.33 -12.16 1.78
CA GLU A 85 -0.91 -12.33 2.06
C GLU A 85 -0.32 -10.98 2.45
N THR A 86 0.80 -11.00 3.14
CA THR A 86 1.50 -9.80 3.56
C THR A 86 2.94 -9.83 3.04
N ALA A 87 3.48 -8.64 2.76
CA ALA A 87 4.84 -8.51 2.28
C ALA A 87 5.47 -7.23 2.80
N ILE A 88 6.73 -7.31 3.24
CA ILE A 88 7.51 -6.12 3.58
C ILE A 88 8.73 -6.04 2.68
N ARG A 89 9.15 -4.82 2.39
CA ARG A 89 10.37 -4.59 1.60
C ARG A 89 11.08 -3.36 2.15
N PRO A 90 12.41 -3.38 2.23
CA PRO A 90 13.15 -2.19 2.64
C PRO A 90 13.16 -1.14 1.55
N GLY A 91 13.32 0.12 1.93
CA GLY A 91 13.44 1.23 1.00
C GLY A 91 12.28 2.20 1.08
N THR A 92 12.15 3.02 0.05
CA THR A 92 11.04 3.97 -0.01
C THR A 92 9.73 3.25 -0.28
N PRO A 93 8.59 3.85 0.08
CA PRO A 93 7.30 3.23 -0.24
C PRO A 93 7.14 2.89 -1.72
N VAL A 94 7.60 3.76 -2.62
CA VAL A 94 7.49 3.50 -4.06
C VAL A 94 8.33 2.30 -4.47
N GLN A 95 9.60 2.24 -4.04
CA GLN A 95 10.48 1.12 -4.35
C GLN A 95 9.92 -0.19 -3.81
N ALA A 96 9.45 -0.17 -2.57
CA ALA A 96 8.90 -1.36 -1.93
C ALA A 96 7.66 -1.87 -2.69
N LEU A 97 6.75 -0.97 -3.04
CA LEU A 97 5.54 -1.35 -3.75
C LEU A 97 5.84 -1.88 -5.15
N MET A 98 6.78 -1.26 -5.87
CA MET A 98 7.18 -1.77 -7.19
C MET A 98 7.78 -3.16 -7.08
N ASN A 99 8.62 -3.40 -6.08
CA ASN A 99 9.21 -4.71 -5.85
C ASN A 99 8.15 -5.76 -5.54
N ILE A 100 7.17 -5.41 -4.70
CA ILE A 100 6.08 -6.33 -4.34
C ILE A 100 5.22 -6.64 -5.57
N VAL A 101 4.87 -5.64 -6.36
CA VAL A 101 4.10 -5.83 -7.60
C VAL A 101 4.82 -6.81 -8.52
N ASN A 102 6.12 -6.64 -8.69
CA ASN A 102 6.91 -7.52 -9.56
C ASN A 102 7.03 -8.93 -8.99
N ASP A 103 7.30 -9.05 -7.70
CA ASP A 103 7.50 -10.35 -7.05
C ASP A 103 6.24 -11.20 -7.06
N PHE A 104 5.08 -10.58 -6.93
CA PHE A 104 3.80 -11.29 -6.91
C PHE A 104 3.09 -11.29 -8.26
N ASP A 105 3.70 -10.68 -9.26
CA ASP A 105 3.11 -10.57 -10.60
C ASP A 105 1.69 -9.99 -10.53
N ALA A 106 1.56 -8.86 -9.85
CA ALA A 106 0.26 -8.26 -9.56
C ALA A 106 -0.38 -7.62 -10.79
N ASP A 107 -1.70 -7.70 -10.84
CA ASP A 107 -2.51 -7.11 -11.92
C ASP A 107 -3.00 -5.70 -11.60
N LEU A 108 -3.10 -5.41 -10.30
CA LEU A 108 -3.64 -4.13 -9.82
C LEU A 108 -2.91 -3.71 -8.57
N LEU A 109 -2.52 -2.44 -8.54
CA LEU A 109 -1.93 -1.82 -7.34
C LEU A 109 -2.89 -0.75 -6.85
N ILE A 110 -3.23 -0.80 -5.57
CA ILE A 110 -4.15 0.16 -4.94
C ILE A 110 -3.41 0.94 -3.87
N VAL A 111 -3.52 2.25 -3.91
CA VAL A 111 -2.92 3.15 -2.92
C VAL A 111 -3.92 4.24 -2.55
N GLY A 112 -3.77 4.80 -1.35
CA GLY A 112 -4.54 5.97 -0.96
C GLY A 112 -4.02 7.22 -1.65
N ASN A 113 -4.84 8.26 -1.73
CA ASN A 113 -4.45 9.45 -2.46
C ASN A 113 -3.48 10.36 -1.71
N ARG A 114 -3.26 10.13 -0.41
CA ARG A 114 -2.27 10.90 0.35
C ARG A 114 -1.82 10.17 1.60
N GLY A 115 -0.63 10.54 2.09
CA GLY A 115 -0.14 10.07 3.38
C GLY A 115 -0.67 10.92 4.52
N ILE A 116 -0.31 10.52 5.74
CA ILE A 116 -0.81 11.15 6.97
C ILE A 116 -0.43 12.63 7.09
N ASN A 117 0.69 13.03 6.48
CA ASN A 117 1.20 14.40 6.57
C ASN A 117 0.80 15.30 5.39
N SER A 118 -0.08 14.85 4.53
CA SER A 118 -0.57 15.67 3.42
C SER A 118 -1.38 16.84 3.94
N LEU A 119 -1.14 18.02 3.36
CA LEU A 119 -1.76 19.25 3.81
C LEU A 119 -3.15 19.49 3.24
N THR A 120 -3.45 18.86 2.12
CA THR A 120 -4.74 19.06 1.45
C THR A 120 -5.21 17.77 0.80
N GLY A 121 -6.51 17.50 0.87
CA GLY A 121 -7.12 16.33 0.26
C GLY A 121 -7.28 16.42 -1.25
N ARG A 122 -6.92 17.54 -1.84
CA ARG A 122 -7.06 17.73 -3.29
C ARG A 122 -5.81 17.37 -4.08
N LEU A 123 -4.66 17.37 -3.42
CA LEU A 123 -3.39 17.08 -4.06
C LEU A 123 -3.06 15.60 -3.86
N LEU A 124 -2.56 14.97 -4.91
CA LEU A 124 -2.00 13.63 -4.78
C LEU A 124 -0.71 13.72 -3.98
N GLY A 125 -0.53 12.81 -3.02
CA GLY A 125 0.73 12.69 -2.34
C GLY A 125 1.81 12.18 -3.30
N SER A 126 3.07 12.24 -2.89
CA SER A 126 4.19 11.82 -3.74
C SER A 126 4.15 10.33 -4.05
N VAL A 127 3.76 9.49 -3.08
CA VAL A 127 3.71 8.04 -3.30
C VAL A 127 2.69 7.68 -4.38
N PRO A 128 1.41 8.09 -4.29
CA PRO A 128 0.46 7.73 -5.35
C PRO A 128 0.84 8.29 -6.71
N ALA A 129 1.40 9.50 -6.77
CA ALA A 129 1.83 10.07 -8.05
C ALA A 129 2.97 9.27 -8.67
N ASP A 130 3.94 8.87 -7.87
CA ASP A 130 5.10 8.13 -8.36
C ASP A 130 4.74 6.70 -8.78
N VAL A 131 3.90 6.00 -8.01
CA VAL A 131 3.50 4.64 -8.41
C VAL A 131 2.65 4.67 -9.68
N ALA A 132 1.83 5.70 -9.86
CA ALA A 132 1.03 5.83 -11.07
C ALA A 132 1.90 5.97 -12.30
N ARG A 133 3.05 6.65 -12.19
CA ARG A 133 3.98 6.79 -13.30
C ARG A 133 4.84 5.56 -13.55
N GLN A 134 5.22 4.85 -12.49
CA GLN A 134 6.22 3.79 -12.58
C GLN A 134 5.67 2.39 -12.72
N SER A 135 4.41 2.17 -12.39
CA SER A 135 3.83 0.84 -12.37
C SER A 135 3.59 0.30 -13.78
N ASP A 136 3.85 -1.00 -13.95
CA ASP A 136 3.54 -1.71 -15.19
C ASP A 136 2.17 -2.38 -15.17
N CYS A 137 1.44 -2.27 -14.06
CA CYS A 137 0.08 -2.80 -13.94
C CYS A 137 -0.91 -1.67 -13.72
N ASP A 138 -2.19 -1.99 -13.71
CA ASP A 138 -3.23 -1.02 -13.41
C ASP A 138 -3.03 -0.44 -12.01
N VAL A 139 -3.29 0.84 -11.85
CA VAL A 139 -3.16 1.52 -10.56
C VAL A 139 -4.47 2.20 -10.22
N MET A 140 -4.98 1.91 -9.03
CA MET A 140 -6.17 2.58 -8.50
C MET A 140 -5.75 3.47 -7.34
N ILE A 141 -6.12 4.73 -7.42
CA ILE A 141 -5.85 5.68 -6.33
C ILE A 141 -7.16 5.92 -5.61
N VAL A 142 -7.22 5.48 -4.37
CA VAL A 142 -8.43 5.58 -3.55
C VAL A 142 -8.48 6.93 -2.87
N HIS A 143 -9.61 7.62 -3.01
CA HIS A 143 -9.81 8.88 -2.31
C HIS A 143 -10.09 8.57 -0.84
N THR A 144 -9.16 8.92 0.02
CA THR A 144 -9.20 8.55 1.45
C THR A 144 -9.46 9.73 2.38
N VAL A 145 -9.71 10.90 1.81
CA VAL A 145 -9.95 12.13 2.58
C VAL A 145 -11.25 12.75 2.13
N SER A 146 -12.09 13.03 3.10
CA SER A 146 -13.36 13.68 2.86
C SER A 146 -13.18 15.19 2.73
#